data_73c70d4cdbb4987820ab3a83169abbfa
#
_entry.id   73c70d4cdbb4987820ab3a83169abbfa
#
_cell.length_a   1.000
_cell.length_b   1.000
_cell.length_c   1.000
_cell.angle_alpha   90.00
_cell.angle_beta   90.00
_cell.angle_gamma   90.00
#
_symmetry.space_group_name_H-M   'P 1'
#
loop_
_entity.id
_entity.type
_entity.pdbx_description
1 polymer ?
#
loop_
_entity_poly.entity_id
_entity_poly.type
_entity_poly.pdbx_seq_one_letter_code
_entity_poly.pdbx_strand_id
1 'polypeptide(L)'
;MPPWPLPADPVARAKAAGLDVQPMEGTAKHFHAHLDVIVNGKPVKVPGNIGVSPAQQAMSELHTHDDTGMIHIEAPTANKRYTLGQLFGEWQVKLSAAGIGGLKADGKNTLVAYAGGKPLSGDPATIELLPHRQITLVYGPAGAKVDVPKSYNFPPGQ
;
A
#
# COMPACT_ATOMS: atom_id res chain seq x y z
N MET A 1 -7.59 -11.01 10.07
CA MET A 1 -8.44 -9.89 10.51
C MET A 1 -7.59 -8.67 10.81
N PRO A 2 -7.99 -7.49 10.36
CA PRO A 2 -7.29 -6.27 10.72
C PRO A 2 -7.49 -5.92 12.20
N PRO A 3 -6.61 -5.12 12.83
CA PRO A 3 -5.45 -4.49 12.18
C PRO A 3 -4.34 -5.51 11.89
N TRP A 4 -3.58 -5.25 10.81
CA TRP A 4 -2.47 -6.11 10.44
C TRP A 4 -1.16 -5.51 10.95
N PRO A 5 -0.41 -6.24 11.80
CA PRO A 5 0.83 -5.71 12.38
C PRO A 5 1.97 -5.64 11.37
N LEU A 6 3.00 -4.89 11.71
CA LEU A 6 4.24 -4.87 10.96
C LEU A 6 4.99 -6.19 11.14
N PRO A 7 5.69 -6.67 10.10
CA PRO A 7 6.58 -7.82 10.25
C PRO A 7 7.80 -7.48 11.10
N ALA A 8 8.40 -8.50 11.70
CA ALA A 8 9.59 -8.33 12.53
C ALA A 8 10.88 -8.12 11.71
N ASP A 9 10.83 -8.40 10.40
CA ASP A 9 12.00 -8.43 9.52
C ASP A 9 11.80 -7.54 8.28
N PRO A 10 11.65 -6.20 8.46
CA PRO A 10 11.29 -5.32 7.33
C PRO A 10 12.31 -5.32 6.20
N VAL A 11 13.60 -5.45 6.48
CA VAL A 11 14.64 -5.47 5.44
C VAL A 11 14.49 -6.74 4.58
N ALA A 12 14.28 -7.89 5.21
CA ALA A 12 14.09 -9.14 4.47
C ALA A 12 12.82 -9.10 3.63
N ARG A 13 11.75 -8.50 4.16
CA ARG A 13 10.49 -8.35 3.41
C ARG A 13 10.64 -7.45 2.20
N ALA A 14 11.37 -6.32 2.35
CA ALA A 14 11.65 -5.42 1.23
C ALA A 14 12.44 -6.12 0.14
N LYS A 15 13.49 -6.83 0.50
CA LYS A 15 14.32 -7.58 -0.46
C LYS A 15 13.51 -8.68 -1.17
N ALA A 16 12.66 -9.38 -0.44
CA ALA A 16 11.79 -10.41 -1.02
C ALA A 16 10.79 -9.81 -2.01
N ALA A 17 10.40 -8.54 -1.85
CA ALA A 17 9.55 -7.81 -2.77
C ALA A 17 10.30 -7.23 -3.97
N GLY A 18 11.62 -7.44 -4.06
CA GLY A 18 12.44 -6.93 -5.15
C GLY A 18 12.83 -5.46 -5.00
N LEU A 19 12.84 -4.96 -3.77
CA LEU A 19 13.12 -3.57 -3.48
C LEU A 19 14.51 -3.38 -2.89
N ASP A 20 15.14 -2.25 -3.23
CA ASP A 20 16.42 -1.87 -2.66
C ASP A 20 16.22 -1.23 -1.29
N VAL A 21 17.16 -1.51 -0.38
CA VAL A 21 17.19 -0.96 0.97
C VAL A 21 18.46 -0.16 1.14
N GLN A 22 18.32 1.08 1.63
CA GLN A 22 19.41 2.02 1.79
C GLN A 22 19.39 2.61 3.20
N PRO A 23 20.54 3.13 3.71
CA PRO A 23 20.54 3.81 5.00
C PRO A 23 19.87 5.19 4.97
N MET A 24 19.65 5.75 3.77
CA MET A 24 18.98 7.03 3.58
C MET A 24 18.09 6.99 2.36
N GLU A 25 17.20 7.96 2.25
CA GLU A 25 16.26 8.07 1.15
C GLU A 25 16.97 8.37 -0.18
N GLY A 26 16.50 7.71 -1.24
CA GLY A 26 16.94 8.02 -2.59
C GLY A 26 16.29 9.28 -3.13
N THR A 27 16.93 9.91 -4.11
CA THR A 27 16.47 11.19 -4.67
C THR A 27 16.25 11.16 -6.19
N ALA A 28 16.68 10.10 -6.87
CA ALA A 28 16.52 10.02 -8.33
C ALA A 28 15.04 9.85 -8.72
N LYS A 29 14.23 9.27 -7.87
CA LYS A 29 12.79 9.17 -8.04
C LYS A 29 12.13 9.45 -6.69
N HIS A 30 11.32 10.50 -6.62
CA HIS A 30 10.70 10.93 -5.38
C HIS A 30 9.26 11.36 -5.67
N PHE A 31 8.33 10.53 -5.24
CA PHE A 31 6.91 10.88 -5.32
C PHE A 31 6.11 10.14 -4.24
N HIS A 32 4.84 10.50 -4.14
CA HIS A 32 3.94 9.96 -3.12
C HIS A 32 2.64 9.49 -3.74
N ALA A 33 2.08 8.44 -3.17
CA ALA A 33 0.73 7.96 -3.45
C ALA A 33 0.00 7.80 -2.11
N HIS A 34 -1.28 7.48 -2.16
CA HIS A 34 -2.07 7.33 -0.94
C HIS A 34 -2.96 6.09 -1.03
N LEU A 35 -3.07 5.38 0.08
CA LEU A 35 -3.87 4.16 0.21
C LEU A 35 -4.85 4.28 1.36
N ASP A 36 -6.13 4.05 1.06
CA ASP A 36 -7.15 3.78 2.06
C ASP A 36 -7.58 2.32 1.97
N VAL A 37 -7.77 1.69 3.12
CA VAL A 37 -8.31 0.34 3.22
C VAL A 37 -9.58 0.40 4.05
N ILE A 38 -10.67 -0.13 3.52
CA ILE A 38 -11.98 -0.13 4.18
C ILE A 38 -12.46 -1.59 4.26
N VAL A 39 -12.74 -2.05 5.47
CA VAL A 39 -13.23 -3.41 5.72
C VAL A 39 -14.56 -3.33 6.44
N ASN A 40 -15.61 -3.86 5.82
CA ASN A 40 -16.97 -3.86 6.36
C ASN A 40 -17.42 -2.45 6.77
N GLY A 41 -17.13 -1.46 5.92
CA GLY A 41 -17.50 -0.06 6.14
C GLY A 41 -16.61 0.71 7.12
N LYS A 42 -15.56 0.08 7.65
CA LYS A 42 -14.68 0.72 8.64
C LYS A 42 -13.28 0.91 8.07
N PRO A 43 -12.65 2.07 8.29
CA PRO A 43 -11.28 2.28 7.86
C PRO A 43 -10.32 1.38 8.64
N VAL A 44 -9.31 0.88 7.93
CA VAL A 44 -8.22 0.09 8.49
C VAL A 44 -6.94 0.90 8.35
N LYS A 45 -6.21 1.06 9.43
CA LYS A 45 -4.96 1.82 9.40
C LYS A 45 -3.90 1.11 8.56
N VAL A 46 -3.24 1.87 7.73
CA VAL A 46 -2.00 1.47 7.06
C VAL A 46 -0.86 1.97 7.97
N PRO A 47 -0.11 1.10 8.64
CA PRO A 47 0.82 1.55 9.65
C PRO A 47 2.01 2.31 9.06
N GLY A 48 2.63 3.15 9.86
CA GLY A 48 3.94 3.69 9.56
C GLY A 48 5.01 2.60 9.64
N ASN A 49 6.18 2.88 9.11
CA ASN A 49 7.34 1.99 9.13
C ASN A 49 7.19 0.70 8.29
N ILE A 50 6.26 0.63 7.36
CA ILE A 50 6.32 -0.41 6.33
C ILE A 50 7.58 -0.14 5.50
N GLY A 51 8.43 -1.14 5.37
CA GLY A 51 9.70 -1.02 4.64
C GLY A 51 10.79 -0.22 5.37
N VAL A 52 10.62 0.05 6.66
CA VAL A 52 11.59 0.80 7.46
C VAL A 52 12.06 -0.03 8.64
N SER A 53 13.37 -0.07 8.86
CA SER A 53 13.98 -0.70 10.03
C SER A 53 14.75 0.35 10.84
N PRO A 54 14.15 0.94 11.88
CA PRO A 54 14.87 1.87 12.73
C PRO A 54 16.09 1.24 13.43
N ALA A 55 15.94 -0.03 13.81
CA ALA A 55 17.03 -0.76 14.50
C ALA A 55 18.26 -0.96 13.61
N GLN A 56 18.05 -1.17 12.30
CA GLN A 56 19.14 -1.35 11.34
C GLN A 56 19.48 -0.07 10.59
N GLN A 57 18.80 1.03 10.89
CA GLN A 57 18.93 2.31 10.18
C GLN A 57 18.84 2.11 8.66
N ALA A 58 17.81 1.36 8.23
CA ALA A 58 17.62 0.98 6.85
C ALA A 58 16.19 1.30 6.40
N MET A 59 16.05 1.69 5.15
CA MET A 59 14.79 2.12 4.56
C MET A 59 14.69 1.61 3.13
N SER A 60 13.57 0.97 2.80
CA SER A 60 13.25 0.58 1.44
C SER A 60 12.97 1.81 0.59
N GLU A 61 13.19 1.70 -0.71
CA GLU A 61 12.78 2.71 -1.68
C GLU A 61 11.26 2.93 -1.71
N LEU A 62 10.49 2.00 -1.16
CA LEU A 62 9.03 2.05 -1.02
C LEU A 62 8.70 1.85 0.46
N HIS A 63 8.08 2.85 1.09
CA HIS A 63 7.84 2.81 2.53
C HIS A 63 6.74 3.75 2.99
N THR A 64 6.38 3.63 4.27
CA THR A 64 5.49 4.57 4.96
C THR A 64 6.21 5.13 6.19
N HIS A 65 5.87 6.37 6.59
CA HIS A 65 6.40 6.99 7.80
C HIS A 65 5.38 7.08 8.93
N ASP A 66 4.10 7.19 8.58
CA ASP A 66 3.03 7.37 9.57
C ASP A 66 1.81 6.51 9.18
N ASP A 67 0.73 6.65 9.94
CA ASP A 67 -0.48 5.86 9.75
C ASP A 67 -1.57 6.57 8.92
N THR A 68 -1.17 7.55 8.11
CA THR A 68 -2.11 8.29 7.25
C THR A 68 -2.45 7.57 5.95
N GLY A 69 -1.72 6.51 5.61
CA GLY A 69 -1.85 5.82 4.33
C GLY A 69 -0.97 6.41 3.23
N MET A 70 -0.16 7.41 3.55
CA MET A 70 0.75 7.99 2.56
C MET A 70 1.91 7.06 2.29
N ILE A 71 2.12 6.75 1.01
CA ILE A 71 3.18 5.88 0.53
C ILE A 71 4.28 6.74 -0.07
N HIS A 72 5.50 6.52 0.39
CA HIS A 72 6.69 7.22 -0.09
C HIS A 72 7.46 6.35 -1.06
N ILE A 73 7.74 6.88 -2.23
CA ILE A 73 8.64 6.27 -3.21
C ILE A 73 9.84 7.20 -3.31
N GLU A 74 10.96 6.73 -2.79
CA GLU A 74 12.19 7.52 -2.69
C GLU A 74 13.35 6.61 -3.10
N ALA A 75 13.66 6.60 -4.40
CA ALA A 75 14.49 5.59 -5.01
C ALA A 75 15.83 6.14 -5.48
N PRO A 76 16.91 5.32 -5.43
CA PRO A 76 18.22 5.70 -5.97
C PRO A 76 18.27 5.70 -7.50
N THR A 77 17.29 5.07 -8.17
CA THR A 77 17.22 5.00 -9.63
C THR A 77 15.87 5.45 -10.13
N ALA A 78 15.83 5.99 -11.37
CA ALA A 78 14.60 6.55 -11.94
C ALA A 78 13.78 5.57 -12.79
N ASN A 79 14.30 4.37 -13.07
CA ASN A 79 13.74 3.49 -14.10
C ASN A 79 12.83 2.39 -13.57
N LYS A 80 12.66 2.28 -12.27
CA LYS A 80 11.82 1.26 -11.67
C LYS A 80 10.35 1.68 -11.60
N ARG A 81 9.47 0.69 -11.69
CA ARG A 81 8.05 0.83 -11.41
C ARG A 81 7.73 0.12 -10.12
N TYR A 82 6.76 0.66 -9.40
CA TYR A 82 6.36 0.14 -8.10
C TYR A 82 4.89 -0.22 -8.12
N THR A 83 4.53 -1.30 -7.42
CA THR A 83 3.15 -1.79 -7.38
C THR A 83 2.66 -1.86 -5.93
N LEU A 84 1.34 -1.86 -5.80
CA LEU A 84 0.70 -2.03 -4.50
C LEU A 84 1.07 -3.38 -3.87
N GLY A 85 1.23 -4.42 -4.69
CA GLY A 85 1.66 -5.74 -4.23
C GLY A 85 3.02 -5.73 -3.54
N GLN A 86 3.95 -4.88 -3.98
CA GLN A 86 5.24 -4.74 -3.32
C GLN A 86 5.10 -4.14 -1.93
N LEU A 87 4.25 -3.13 -1.76
CA LEU A 87 3.97 -2.55 -0.44
C LEU A 87 3.36 -3.60 0.50
N PHE A 88 2.38 -4.36 0.01
CA PHE A 88 1.74 -5.42 0.79
C PHE A 88 2.72 -6.56 1.11
N GLY A 89 3.65 -6.86 0.22
CA GLY A 89 4.74 -7.80 0.48
C GLY A 89 5.62 -7.35 1.64
N GLU A 90 5.98 -6.06 1.67
CA GLU A 90 6.74 -5.48 2.78
C GLU A 90 5.94 -5.48 4.09
N TRP A 91 4.64 -5.28 4.01
CA TRP A 91 3.75 -5.32 5.17
C TRP A 91 3.46 -6.76 5.63
N GLN A 92 3.72 -7.72 4.77
CA GLN A 92 3.42 -9.14 4.97
C GLN A 92 1.91 -9.38 5.11
N VAL A 93 1.13 -8.64 4.32
CA VAL A 93 -0.32 -8.82 4.19
C VAL A 93 -0.60 -9.31 2.78
N LYS A 94 -1.27 -10.45 2.66
CA LYS A 94 -1.61 -11.01 1.35
C LYS A 94 -2.57 -10.08 0.61
N LEU A 95 -2.31 -9.86 -0.67
CA LEU A 95 -3.18 -9.07 -1.53
C LEU A 95 -3.26 -9.72 -2.90
N SER A 96 -4.47 -10.05 -3.31
CA SER A 96 -4.77 -10.60 -4.66
C SER A 96 -6.23 -10.37 -4.98
N ALA A 97 -6.65 -10.78 -6.17
CA ALA A 97 -8.07 -10.78 -6.52
C ALA A 97 -8.90 -11.69 -5.59
N ALA A 98 -8.27 -12.64 -4.92
CA ALA A 98 -8.94 -13.58 -4.02
C ALA A 98 -9.15 -13.02 -2.61
N GLY A 99 -8.55 -11.89 -2.25
CA GLY A 99 -8.77 -11.29 -0.94
C GLY A 99 -7.63 -10.42 -0.43
N ILE A 100 -7.76 -9.99 0.82
CA ILE A 100 -6.81 -9.16 1.51
C ILE A 100 -6.56 -9.72 2.91
N GLY A 101 -5.28 -10.01 3.23
CA GLY A 101 -4.93 -10.68 4.48
C GLY A 101 -5.62 -12.03 4.57
N GLY A 102 -6.27 -12.30 5.70
CA GLY A 102 -7.08 -13.50 5.89
C GLY A 102 -8.52 -13.38 5.38
N LEU A 103 -8.90 -12.23 4.81
CA LEU A 103 -10.25 -11.96 4.34
C LEU A 103 -10.38 -12.39 2.88
N LYS A 104 -11.29 -13.34 2.62
CA LYS A 104 -11.45 -13.93 1.29
C LYS A 104 -12.64 -13.34 0.55
N ALA A 105 -12.43 -13.10 -0.74
CA ALA A 105 -13.51 -12.77 -1.67
C ALA A 105 -14.21 -14.10 -2.03
N ASP A 106 -15.42 -14.29 -1.51
CA ASP A 106 -16.14 -15.57 -1.60
C ASP A 106 -17.51 -15.45 -2.30
N GLY A 107 -17.75 -14.33 -2.97
CA GLY A 107 -19.01 -14.05 -3.63
C GLY A 107 -20.02 -13.34 -2.73
N LYS A 108 -20.08 -13.66 -1.44
CA LYS A 108 -20.86 -12.90 -0.46
C LYS A 108 -20.11 -11.62 -0.08
N ASN A 109 -18.80 -11.74 0.08
CA ASN A 109 -17.92 -10.62 0.30
C ASN A 109 -17.02 -10.45 -0.92
N THR A 110 -16.73 -9.21 -1.27
CA THR A 110 -15.89 -8.86 -2.41
C THR A 110 -14.75 -7.96 -1.97
N LEU A 111 -13.67 -8.00 -2.75
CA LEU A 111 -12.59 -7.03 -2.66
C LEU A 111 -12.59 -6.22 -3.95
N VAL A 112 -12.83 -4.93 -3.85
CA VAL A 112 -12.82 -4.02 -4.98
C VAL A 112 -11.76 -2.96 -4.77
N ALA A 113 -10.93 -2.76 -5.79
CA ALA A 113 -9.91 -1.71 -5.79
C ALA A 113 -10.38 -0.52 -6.62
N TYR A 114 -10.07 0.68 -6.14
CA TYR A 114 -10.41 1.93 -6.81
C TYR A 114 -9.16 2.77 -6.99
N ALA A 115 -9.07 3.47 -8.10
CA ALA A 115 -8.05 4.50 -8.32
C ALA A 115 -8.76 5.79 -8.72
N GLY A 116 -8.52 6.85 -7.95
CA GLY A 116 -9.20 8.13 -8.17
C GLY A 116 -10.71 8.03 -8.02
N GLY A 117 -11.20 7.11 -7.19
CA GLY A 117 -12.62 6.86 -6.98
C GLY A 117 -13.28 5.98 -8.04
N LYS A 118 -12.54 5.49 -9.02
CA LYS A 118 -13.06 4.62 -10.09
C LYS A 118 -12.65 3.17 -9.85
N PRO A 119 -13.59 2.21 -9.98
CA PRO A 119 -13.26 0.80 -9.78
C PRO A 119 -12.29 0.30 -10.84
N LEU A 120 -11.38 -0.55 -10.42
CA LEU A 120 -10.41 -1.24 -11.28
C LEU A 120 -10.72 -2.73 -11.28
N SER A 121 -10.57 -3.37 -12.43
CA SER A 121 -10.67 -4.83 -12.54
C SER A 121 -9.27 -5.46 -12.44
N GLY A 122 -9.24 -6.77 -12.18
CA GLY A 122 -8.01 -7.55 -12.13
C GLY A 122 -7.42 -7.66 -10.73
N ASP A 123 -6.18 -8.10 -10.67
CA ASP A 123 -5.47 -8.30 -9.41
C ASP A 123 -5.03 -6.95 -8.81
N PRO A 124 -5.51 -6.58 -7.61
CA PRO A 124 -5.13 -5.30 -7.01
C PRO A 124 -3.64 -5.19 -6.69
N ALA A 125 -2.94 -6.31 -6.56
CA ALA A 125 -1.49 -6.27 -6.35
C ALA A 125 -0.73 -5.68 -7.54
N THR A 126 -1.32 -5.70 -8.73
CA THR A 126 -0.68 -5.16 -9.95
C THR A 126 -0.87 -3.66 -10.14
N ILE A 127 -1.64 -3.00 -9.27
CA ILE A 127 -1.88 -1.56 -9.38
C ILE A 127 -0.55 -0.81 -9.23
N GLU A 128 -0.21 -0.03 -10.24
CA GLU A 128 1.02 0.76 -10.23
C GLU A 128 0.86 1.98 -9.30
N LEU A 129 1.91 2.24 -8.52
CA LEU A 129 2.00 3.44 -7.69
C LEU A 129 2.50 4.59 -8.57
N LEU A 130 1.65 5.60 -8.71
CA LEU A 130 1.91 6.79 -9.54
C LEU A 130 1.82 8.04 -8.68
N PRO A 131 2.48 9.14 -9.10
CA PRO A 131 2.43 10.39 -8.33
C PRO A 131 1.00 10.84 -8.03
N HIS A 132 0.73 11.07 -6.75
CA HIS A 132 -0.55 11.54 -6.21
C HIS A 132 -1.75 10.63 -6.54
N ARG A 133 -1.49 9.36 -6.82
CA ARG A 133 -2.57 8.41 -7.06
C ARG A 133 -3.26 8.08 -5.75
N GLN A 134 -4.59 8.21 -5.73
CA GLN A 134 -5.43 7.77 -4.62
C GLN A 134 -5.92 6.36 -4.90
N ILE A 135 -5.55 5.40 -4.06
CA ILE A 135 -5.97 4.00 -4.16
C ILE A 135 -6.83 3.68 -2.96
N THR A 136 -7.96 3.02 -3.18
CA THR A 136 -8.82 2.54 -2.11
C THR A 136 -9.11 1.06 -2.32
N LEU A 137 -8.90 0.25 -1.29
CA LEU A 137 -9.27 -1.16 -1.26
C LEU A 137 -10.49 -1.31 -0.36
N VAL A 138 -11.57 -1.86 -0.90
CA VAL A 138 -12.82 -2.04 -0.17
C VAL A 138 -13.16 -3.51 -0.11
N TYR A 139 -13.20 -4.05 1.10
CA TYR A 139 -13.65 -5.42 1.36
C TYR A 139 -14.94 -5.38 2.17
N GLY A 140 -15.91 -6.16 1.76
CA GLY A 140 -17.16 -6.30 2.49
C GLY A 140 -18.25 -6.95 1.66
N PRO A 141 -19.50 -6.90 2.15
CA PRO A 141 -20.62 -7.52 1.45
C PRO A 141 -20.77 -7.02 0.02
N ALA A 142 -21.00 -7.93 -0.89
CA ALA A 142 -21.18 -7.60 -2.31
C ALA A 142 -22.34 -6.61 -2.47
N GLY A 143 -22.11 -5.56 -3.24
CA GLY A 143 -23.12 -4.52 -3.49
C GLY A 143 -23.30 -3.51 -2.38
N ALA A 144 -22.53 -3.60 -1.28
CA ALA A 144 -22.56 -2.58 -0.22
C ALA A 144 -22.07 -1.25 -0.77
N LYS A 145 -22.76 -0.18 -0.41
CA LYS A 145 -22.34 1.17 -0.81
C LYS A 145 -21.32 1.69 0.19
N VAL A 146 -20.17 2.12 -0.32
CA VAL A 146 -19.08 2.69 0.46
C VAL A 146 -18.63 3.97 -0.21
N ASP A 147 -18.42 5.01 0.58
CA ASP A 147 -17.87 6.26 0.08
C ASP A 147 -16.38 6.07 -0.20
N VAL A 148 -16.00 6.25 -1.46
CA VAL A 148 -14.62 6.06 -1.92
C VAL A 148 -14.04 7.42 -2.29
N PRO A 149 -12.91 7.82 -1.68
CA PRO A 149 -12.28 9.10 -2.00
C PRO A 149 -11.79 9.15 -3.44
N LYS A 150 -11.97 10.30 -4.08
CA LYS A 150 -11.47 10.53 -5.43
C LYS A 150 -10.02 11.02 -5.43
N SER A 151 -9.60 11.64 -4.34
CA SER A 151 -8.27 12.22 -4.20
C SER A 151 -7.87 12.28 -2.73
N TYR A 152 -6.62 12.60 -2.51
CA TYR A 152 -6.08 12.85 -1.16
C TYR A 152 -5.41 14.22 -1.17
N ASN A 153 -5.54 14.95 -0.06
CA ASN A 153 -4.87 16.24 0.11
C ASN A 153 -3.43 16.00 0.58
N PHE A 154 -2.53 15.85 -0.36
CA PHE A 154 -1.12 15.69 -0.03
C PHE A 154 -0.59 16.98 0.60
N PRO A 155 0.16 16.87 1.73
CA PRO A 155 0.78 18.05 2.32
C PRO A 155 1.73 18.74 1.35
N PRO A 156 1.99 20.06 1.50
CA PRO A 156 2.96 20.75 0.66
C PRO A 156 4.31 20.05 0.64
N GLY A 157 4.88 19.84 -0.55
CA GLY A 157 6.15 19.14 -0.73
C GLY A 157 6.05 17.63 -0.83
N GLN A 158 4.84 17.09 -0.72
CA GLN A 158 4.59 15.64 -0.82
C GLN A 158 3.96 15.24 -2.15
#